data_e454f8cd849857da4546acefefa93314
#
_entry.id   e454f8cd849857da4546acefefa93314
#
_cell.length_a   1.000
_cell.length_b   1.000
_cell.length_c   1.000
_cell.angle_alpha   90.00
_cell.angle_beta   90.00
_cell.angle_gamma   90.00
#
_symmetry.space_group_name_H-M   'P 1'
#
loop_
_entity.id
_entity.type
_entity.pdbx_description
1 polymer ?
#
loop_
_entity_poly.entity_id
_entity_poly.type
_entity_poly.pdbx_seq_one_letter_code
_entity_poly.pdbx_strand_id
1 'polypeptide(L)'
;MTRRPRLLTTAAAGATAALLLTACGGGTNDTKSNDKIDGAETASATTATSTTPPRPSAHRPRIELPSDLSYAFDWSKTGDADKDAVLSDSEQSIKAVDLAIVNQNALDKAYLYYYEGEAAVGTQKFIQTYVDNKASVTGAYRFYDPQVSVDKGGTASLSYCEDQGKAYVKYLKTNEVKRTEVTAKSYVSYHTSLKKNSKGVWVIQKIVSQSGSAQCQP
;
A
#
# COMPACT_ATOMS: atom_id res chain seq x y z
N MET A 1 -0.20 -1.50 46.16
CA MET A 1 1.25 -1.42 46.45
C MET A 1 1.87 -2.78 46.20
N THR A 2 2.54 -2.97 45.07
CA THR A 2 3.51 -4.09 44.90
C THR A 2 4.46 -3.69 43.78
N ARG A 3 5.72 -3.52 44.16
CA ARG A 3 6.84 -3.06 43.33
C ARG A 3 7.35 -4.19 42.44
N ARG A 4 7.61 -3.89 41.19
CA ARG A 4 8.32 -4.80 40.25
C ARG A 4 9.83 -4.66 40.43
N PRO A 5 10.63 -5.74 40.41
CA PRO A 5 12.09 -5.65 40.39
C PRO A 5 12.60 -5.42 38.97
N ARG A 6 13.60 -4.51 38.87
CA ARG A 6 14.41 -4.28 37.68
C ARG A 6 15.46 -5.36 37.57
N LEU A 7 15.55 -6.04 36.43
CA LEU A 7 16.71 -6.85 36.07
C LEU A 7 17.57 -6.06 35.07
N LEU A 8 18.74 -5.69 35.55
CA LEU A 8 19.88 -5.21 34.78
C LEU A 8 20.57 -6.43 34.17
N THR A 9 20.83 -6.45 32.88
CA THR A 9 21.81 -7.34 32.27
C THR A 9 22.73 -6.57 31.38
N THR A 10 24.00 -6.78 31.68
CA THR A 10 25.23 -6.18 31.27
C THR A 10 25.60 -6.50 29.82
N ALA A 11 26.36 -5.56 29.25
CA ALA A 11 27.05 -5.59 27.95
C ALA A 11 28.11 -6.68 27.87
N ALA A 12 28.33 -7.22 26.67
CA ALA A 12 29.59 -7.83 26.29
C ALA A 12 29.95 -7.38 24.85
N ALA A 13 31.10 -6.76 24.77
CA ALA A 13 31.78 -6.34 23.55
C ALA A 13 32.65 -7.49 23.01
N GLY A 14 32.92 -7.51 21.72
CA GLY A 14 33.88 -8.39 21.03
C GLY A 14 33.82 -8.12 19.54
N ALA A 15 34.61 -7.31 19.01
CA ALA A 15 35.91 -7.35 18.39
C ALA A 15 35.96 -8.05 17.02
N THR A 16 36.15 -7.19 16.00
CA THR A 16 37.01 -7.22 14.80
C THR A 16 37.42 -8.54 14.15
N ALA A 17 37.22 -8.59 12.80
CA ALA A 17 38.28 -8.97 11.87
C ALA A 17 37.98 -8.47 10.45
N ALA A 18 38.89 -7.62 9.96
CA ALA A 18 39.03 -7.21 8.58
C ALA A 18 39.85 -8.25 7.82
N LEU A 19 39.49 -8.53 6.56
CA LEU A 19 40.40 -9.12 5.59
C LEU A 19 40.21 -8.46 4.22
N LEU A 20 41.21 -7.72 3.82
CA LEU A 20 41.53 -7.24 2.48
C LEU A 20 42.12 -8.39 1.66
N LEU A 21 41.98 -8.32 0.33
CA LEU A 21 42.98 -8.68 -0.70
C LEU A 21 42.24 -8.65 -2.06
N THR A 22 42.49 -7.65 -2.92
CA THR A 22 43.50 -7.58 -3.98
C THR A 22 43.42 -8.78 -4.94
N ALA A 23 43.39 -8.64 -6.25
CA ALA A 23 44.18 -7.96 -7.24
C ALA A 23 43.56 -8.31 -8.59
N CYS A 24 43.46 -7.40 -9.59
CA CYS A 24 44.47 -7.09 -10.58
C CYS A 24 44.69 -8.13 -11.68
N GLY A 25 44.65 -7.66 -12.91
CA GLY A 25 45.12 -8.26 -14.14
C GLY A 25 44.08 -8.12 -15.26
N GLY A 26 44.13 -7.31 -16.28
CA GLY A 26 45.27 -6.80 -17.08
C GLY A 26 45.31 -7.59 -18.37
N GLY A 27 45.10 -6.94 -19.51
CA GLY A 27 45.34 -7.55 -20.80
C GLY A 27 44.72 -6.79 -21.98
N THR A 28 45.48 -5.88 -22.52
CA THR A 28 45.36 -5.17 -23.80
C THR A 28 45.41 -6.11 -25.00
N ASN A 29 44.75 -5.81 -26.14
CA ASN A 29 45.26 -5.37 -27.41
C ASN A 29 44.24 -5.43 -28.54
N ASP A 30 44.05 -4.30 -29.17
CA ASP A 30 44.11 -3.94 -30.59
C ASP A 30 43.83 -5.00 -31.66
N THR A 31 42.95 -4.70 -32.57
CA THR A 31 43.32 -4.38 -33.97
C THR A 31 42.12 -3.89 -34.79
N LYS A 32 42.37 -2.82 -35.52
CA LYS A 32 41.53 -2.19 -36.57
C LYS A 32 41.19 -3.14 -37.69
N SER A 33 40.01 -2.97 -38.26
CA SER A 33 39.87 -2.96 -39.71
C SER A 33 38.60 -2.20 -40.14
N ASN A 34 38.83 -1.17 -40.93
CA ASN A 34 37.82 -0.51 -41.76
C ASN A 34 37.40 -1.44 -42.90
N ASP A 35 36.12 -1.47 -43.20
CA ASP A 35 35.67 -1.50 -44.59
C ASP A 35 34.26 -0.90 -44.72
N LYS A 36 34.19 0.14 -45.54
CA LYS A 36 32.98 0.77 -46.08
C LYS A 36 32.35 -0.13 -47.12
N ILE A 37 31.05 -0.30 -47.07
CA ILE A 37 30.26 -0.59 -48.28
C ILE A 37 29.01 0.33 -48.23
N ASP A 38 28.93 1.19 -49.25
CA ASP A 38 27.74 1.96 -49.61
C ASP A 38 26.67 1.01 -50.17
N GLY A 39 25.43 1.25 -49.78
CA GLY A 39 24.24 0.57 -50.31
C GLY A 39 23.00 1.18 -49.69
N ALA A 40 22.51 2.27 -50.30
CA ALA A 40 21.23 2.86 -49.99
C ALA A 40 20.11 1.90 -50.42
N GLU A 41 19.29 1.44 -49.48
CA GLU A 41 17.93 1.03 -49.77
C GLU A 41 17.01 1.50 -48.64
N THR A 42 16.05 2.30 -49.07
CA THR A 42 14.95 2.84 -48.29
C THR A 42 14.07 1.69 -47.82
N ALA A 43 14.22 1.26 -46.56
CA ALA A 43 13.27 0.37 -45.92
C ALA A 43 12.34 1.19 -45.04
N SER A 44 11.06 1.21 -45.41
CA SER A 44 9.94 1.72 -44.63
C SER A 44 10.03 1.27 -43.19
N ALA A 45 10.03 2.22 -42.28
CA ALA A 45 9.88 1.96 -40.85
C ALA A 45 8.53 1.31 -40.59
N THR A 46 8.52 0.01 -40.47
CA THR A 46 7.39 -0.74 -39.92
C THR A 46 7.38 -0.43 -38.43
N THR A 47 6.44 0.41 -38.02
CA THR A 47 6.14 0.66 -36.63
C THR A 47 5.75 -0.66 -35.98
N ALA A 48 6.69 -1.29 -35.27
CA ALA A 48 6.39 -2.42 -34.43
C ALA A 48 5.47 -1.95 -33.33
N THR A 49 4.17 -2.17 -33.50
CA THR A 49 3.18 -2.04 -32.43
C THR A 49 3.56 -3.06 -31.36
N SER A 50 4.16 -2.60 -30.27
CA SER A 50 4.41 -3.40 -29.09
C SER A 50 3.08 -3.82 -28.51
N THR A 51 2.58 -4.97 -28.92
CA THR A 51 1.43 -5.63 -28.29
C THR A 51 1.90 -6.16 -26.94
N THR A 52 1.76 -5.32 -25.91
CA THR A 52 1.79 -5.79 -24.52
C THR A 52 0.73 -6.88 -24.39
N PRO A 53 1.08 -8.11 -23.92
CA PRO A 53 0.07 -9.15 -23.71
C PRO A 53 -1.05 -8.60 -22.83
N PRO A 54 -2.33 -8.89 -23.14
CA PRO A 54 -3.42 -8.41 -22.32
C PRO A 54 -3.21 -8.94 -20.89
N ARG A 55 -3.02 -8.01 -19.95
CA ARG A 55 -2.97 -8.31 -18.53
C ARG A 55 -4.31 -8.98 -18.17
N PRO A 56 -4.31 -10.17 -17.51
CA PRO A 56 -5.56 -10.78 -17.08
C PRO A 56 -6.41 -9.74 -16.36
N SER A 57 -7.59 -9.42 -16.87
CA SER A 57 -8.49 -8.49 -16.22
C SER A 57 -9.02 -9.19 -14.96
N ALA A 58 -8.42 -8.89 -13.81
CA ALA A 58 -8.96 -9.34 -12.55
C ALA A 58 -10.38 -8.77 -12.42
N HIS A 59 -11.38 -9.63 -12.22
CA HIS A 59 -12.72 -9.19 -11.88
C HIS A 59 -12.70 -8.61 -10.47
N ARG A 60 -12.35 -7.31 -10.38
CA ARG A 60 -12.37 -6.58 -9.12
C ARG A 60 -13.79 -6.41 -8.63
N PRO A 61 -14.06 -6.53 -7.33
CA PRO A 61 -15.38 -6.30 -6.78
C PRO A 61 -15.82 -4.85 -7.05
N ARG A 62 -17.10 -4.67 -7.35
CA ARG A 62 -17.69 -3.35 -7.42
C ARG A 62 -17.93 -2.84 -6.01
N ILE A 63 -17.39 -1.66 -5.69
CA ILE A 63 -17.50 -1.03 -4.39
C ILE A 63 -18.41 0.18 -4.53
N GLU A 64 -19.64 0.06 -4.02
CA GLU A 64 -20.63 1.13 -4.02
C GLU A 64 -20.85 1.58 -2.58
N LEU A 65 -20.42 2.80 -2.29
CA LEU A 65 -20.51 3.39 -0.97
C LEU A 65 -21.68 4.38 -0.90
N PRO A 66 -22.27 4.61 0.30
CA PRO A 66 -23.28 5.62 0.48
C PRO A 66 -22.78 7.02 0.09
N SER A 67 -23.70 7.87 -0.34
CA SER A 67 -23.37 9.24 -0.76
C SER A 67 -22.90 10.18 0.36
N ASP A 68 -23.11 9.77 1.61
CA ASP A 68 -22.62 10.48 2.80
C ASP A 68 -21.18 10.08 3.19
N LEU A 69 -20.50 9.27 2.36
CA LEU A 69 -19.08 8.95 2.44
C LEU A 69 -18.33 9.49 1.22
N SER A 70 -17.23 10.18 1.45
CA SER A 70 -16.37 10.70 0.38
C SER A 70 -14.89 10.46 0.67
N TYR A 71 -14.09 10.32 -0.41
CA TYR A 71 -12.67 10.01 -0.36
C TYR A 71 -11.91 10.93 -1.30
N ALA A 72 -10.87 11.57 -0.80
CA ALA A 72 -9.88 12.27 -1.59
C ALA A 72 -8.56 11.50 -1.49
N PHE A 73 -8.05 11.03 -2.63
CA PHE A 73 -6.72 10.42 -2.71
C PHE A 73 -5.80 11.38 -3.46
N ASP A 74 -4.92 12.05 -2.71
CA ASP A 74 -3.90 12.94 -3.28
C ASP A 74 -2.69 12.09 -3.74
N TRP A 75 -2.98 11.05 -4.50
CA TRP A 75 -2.02 10.06 -4.98
C TRP A 75 -1.77 10.27 -6.48
N SER A 76 -0.65 10.90 -6.79
CA SER A 76 -0.24 11.10 -8.18
C SER A 76 0.25 9.80 -8.81
N LYS A 77 0.02 9.65 -10.11
CA LYS A 77 0.65 8.59 -10.88
C LYS A 77 2.16 8.73 -10.86
N THR A 78 2.85 7.61 -10.67
CA THR A 78 4.31 7.54 -10.59
C THR A 78 4.95 7.39 -11.97
N GLY A 79 4.18 6.94 -12.98
CA GLY A 79 4.68 6.54 -14.28
C GLY A 79 5.21 5.10 -14.33
N ASP A 80 5.30 4.42 -13.17
CA ASP A 80 5.62 3.00 -13.06
C ASP A 80 4.32 2.19 -12.94
N ALA A 81 4.10 1.27 -13.86
CA ALA A 81 2.85 0.52 -13.95
C ALA A 81 2.56 -0.35 -12.72
N ASP A 82 3.59 -0.89 -12.05
CA ASP A 82 3.40 -1.71 -10.87
C ASP A 82 3.13 -0.85 -9.63
N LYS A 83 3.83 0.28 -9.48
CA LYS A 83 3.54 1.24 -8.40
C LYS A 83 2.15 1.84 -8.55
N ASP A 84 1.76 2.24 -9.75
CA ASP A 84 0.42 2.76 -10.03
C ASP A 84 -0.67 1.72 -9.76
N ALA A 85 -0.39 0.43 -10.01
CA ALA A 85 -1.29 -0.66 -9.66
C ALA A 85 -1.38 -0.89 -8.14
N VAL A 86 -0.27 -0.75 -7.39
CA VAL A 86 -0.28 -0.79 -5.91
C VAL A 86 -1.17 0.32 -5.36
N LEU A 87 -1.00 1.56 -5.84
CA LEU A 87 -1.82 2.69 -5.41
C LEU A 87 -3.30 2.44 -5.70
N SER A 88 -3.64 2.04 -6.93
CA SER A 88 -5.02 1.78 -7.34
C SER A 88 -5.68 0.64 -6.54
N ASP A 89 -4.99 -0.48 -6.32
CA ASP A 89 -5.54 -1.59 -5.55
C ASP A 89 -5.67 -1.22 -4.06
N SER A 90 -4.78 -0.37 -3.53
CA SER A 90 -4.85 0.14 -2.16
C SER A 90 -6.02 1.10 -1.96
N GLU A 91 -6.33 1.99 -2.92
CA GLU A 91 -7.55 2.81 -2.88
C GLU A 91 -8.81 1.94 -2.80
N GLN A 92 -8.88 0.90 -3.62
CA GLN A 92 -10.01 -0.02 -3.60
C GLN A 92 -10.08 -0.82 -2.30
N SER A 93 -8.94 -1.21 -1.74
CA SER A 93 -8.87 -1.94 -0.48
C SER A 93 -9.43 -1.13 0.70
N ILE A 94 -9.09 0.17 0.77
CA ILE A 94 -9.60 1.10 1.78
C ILE A 94 -11.13 1.21 1.67
N LYS A 95 -11.63 1.50 0.48
CA LYS A 95 -13.07 1.60 0.21
C LYS A 95 -13.82 0.29 0.51
N ALA A 96 -13.18 -0.86 0.27
CA ALA A 96 -13.78 -2.17 0.54
C ALA A 96 -13.96 -2.46 2.03
N VAL A 97 -13.05 -1.95 2.89
CA VAL A 97 -13.21 -2.05 4.35
C VAL A 97 -14.42 -1.25 4.81
N ASP A 98 -14.57 -0.02 4.33
CA ASP A 98 -15.70 0.81 4.70
C ASP A 98 -17.03 0.25 4.14
N LEU A 99 -17.01 -0.36 2.94
CA LEU A 99 -18.16 -1.09 2.42
C LEU A 99 -18.57 -2.24 3.36
N ALA A 100 -17.61 -3.00 3.89
CA ALA A 100 -17.88 -4.08 4.84
C ALA A 100 -18.51 -3.55 6.14
N ILE A 101 -18.06 -2.38 6.62
CA ILE A 101 -18.67 -1.69 7.78
C ILE A 101 -20.10 -1.25 7.45
N VAL A 102 -20.32 -0.62 6.30
CA VAL A 102 -21.66 -0.20 5.83
C VAL A 102 -22.61 -1.37 5.72
N ASN A 103 -22.14 -2.49 5.16
CA ASN A 103 -22.89 -3.72 5.02
C ASN A 103 -23.07 -4.50 6.33
N GLN A 104 -22.46 -4.04 7.44
CA GLN A 104 -22.47 -4.73 8.73
C GLN A 104 -22.00 -6.18 8.61
N ASN A 105 -20.97 -6.42 7.79
CA ASN A 105 -20.49 -7.76 7.49
C ASN A 105 -18.98 -7.85 7.62
N ALA A 106 -18.48 -8.40 8.73
CA ALA A 106 -17.07 -8.57 9.00
C ALA A 106 -16.40 -9.64 8.11
N LEU A 107 -17.16 -10.34 7.27
CA LEU A 107 -16.67 -11.31 6.28
C LEU A 107 -17.08 -10.90 4.85
N ASP A 108 -17.21 -9.59 4.59
CA ASP A 108 -17.57 -9.08 3.28
C ASP A 108 -16.51 -9.47 2.23
N LYS A 109 -16.97 -9.99 1.10
CA LYS A 109 -16.11 -10.52 0.03
C LYS A 109 -15.29 -9.45 -0.66
N ALA A 110 -15.73 -8.17 -0.64
CA ALA A 110 -15.04 -7.10 -1.29
C ALA A 110 -13.71 -6.79 -0.57
N TYR A 111 -13.70 -6.68 0.76
CA TYR A 111 -12.43 -6.48 1.46
C TYR A 111 -11.57 -7.74 1.47
N LEU A 112 -12.15 -8.94 1.60
CA LEU A 112 -11.40 -10.21 1.53
C LEU A 112 -10.74 -10.45 0.16
N TYR A 113 -11.14 -9.71 -0.86
CA TYR A 113 -10.47 -9.72 -2.15
C TYR A 113 -9.12 -9.02 -2.13
N TYR A 114 -8.93 -8.04 -1.23
CA TYR A 114 -7.74 -7.21 -1.12
C TYR A 114 -6.90 -7.48 0.13
N TYR A 115 -7.35 -8.33 1.04
CA TYR A 115 -6.66 -8.62 2.30
C TYR A 115 -6.46 -10.12 2.48
N GLU A 116 -5.27 -10.49 2.90
CA GLU A 116 -4.89 -11.87 3.23
C GLU A 116 -4.09 -11.92 4.54
N GLY A 117 -3.89 -13.13 5.07
CA GLY A 117 -3.02 -13.38 6.21
C GLY A 117 -3.34 -12.56 7.46
N GLU A 118 -2.33 -11.96 8.07
CA GLU A 118 -2.43 -11.16 9.30
C GLU A 118 -3.32 -9.91 9.09
N ALA A 119 -3.21 -9.28 7.92
CA ALA A 119 -4.01 -8.10 7.60
C ALA A 119 -5.51 -8.42 7.53
N ALA A 120 -5.91 -9.54 6.93
CA ALA A 120 -7.30 -9.96 6.87
C ALA A 120 -7.90 -10.18 8.27
N VAL A 121 -7.17 -10.88 9.15
CA VAL A 121 -7.61 -11.15 10.53
C VAL A 121 -7.74 -9.87 11.35
N GLY A 122 -6.76 -8.96 11.25
CA GLY A 122 -6.79 -7.68 11.95
C GLY A 122 -7.95 -6.79 11.47
N THR A 123 -8.14 -6.69 10.16
CA THR A 123 -9.20 -5.90 9.54
C THR A 123 -10.59 -6.47 9.85
N GLN A 124 -10.74 -7.81 9.86
CA GLN A 124 -11.99 -8.44 10.28
C GLN A 124 -12.40 -8.03 11.70
N LYS A 125 -11.45 -8.06 12.65
CA LYS A 125 -11.70 -7.62 14.04
C LYS A 125 -12.11 -6.16 14.10
N PHE A 126 -11.45 -5.31 13.31
CA PHE A 126 -11.78 -3.89 13.21
C PHE A 126 -13.22 -3.68 12.71
N ILE A 127 -13.60 -4.32 11.61
CA ILE A 127 -14.96 -4.26 11.05
C ILE A 127 -15.97 -4.80 12.06
N GLN A 128 -15.66 -5.92 12.74
CA GLN A 128 -16.53 -6.55 13.73
C GLN A 128 -16.85 -5.58 14.88
N THR A 129 -15.92 -4.70 15.27
CA THR A 129 -16.17 -3.67 16.28
C THR A 129 -17.32 -2.75 15.88
N TYR A 130 -17.42 -2.37 14.61
CA TYR A 130 -18.55 -1.57 14.10
C TYR A 130 -19.85 -2.37 14.07
N VAL A 131 -19.79 -3.62 13.64
CA VAL A 131 -20.96 -4.52 13.62
C VAL A 131 -21.55 -4.72 15.02
N ASP A 132 -20.70 -5.00 16.00
CA ASP A 132 -21.12 -5.23 17.38
C ASP A 132 -21.77 -3.98 18.01
N ASN A 133 -21.27 -2.80 17.67
CA ASN A 133 -21.79 -1.52 18.15
C ASN A 133 -22.95 -0.98 17.31
N LYS A 134 -23.42 -1.71 16.27
CA LYS A 134 -24.42 -1.22 15.33
C LYS A 134 -24.08 0.17 14.80
N ALA A 135 -22.82 0.34 14.41
CA ALA A 135 -22.26 1.60 13.96
C ALA A 135 -21.77 1.48 12.52
N SER A 136 -21.70 2.59 11.83
CA SER A 136 -21.14 2.76 10.49
C SER A 136 -20.25 3.97 10.46
N VAL A 137 -19.68 4.24 9.30
CA VAL A 137 -18.83 5.40 9.01
C VAL A 137 -19.56 6.38 8.11
N THR A 138 -19.24 7.66 8.21
CA THR A 138 -19.79 8.74 7.37
C THR A 138 -18.81 9.92 7.34
N GLY A 139 -18.95 10.81 6.36
CA GLY A 139 -18.15 12.02 6.24
C GLY A 139 -17.07 11.93 5.16
N ALA A 140 -15.93 12.59 5.38
CA ALA A 140 -14.89 12.73 4.37
C ALA A 140 -13.53 12.28 4.91
N TYR A 141 -12.89 11.42 4.13
CA TYR A 141 -11.52 10.96 4.35
C TYR A 141 -10.60 11.56 3.30
N ARG A 142 -9.38 11.92 3.68
CA ARG A 142 -8.33 12.34 2.76
C ARG A 142 -7.08 11.49 2.98
N PHE A 143 -6.53 10.94 1.90
CA PHE A 143 -5.31 10.12 1.89
C PHE A 143 -4.24 10.83 1.07
N TYR A 144 -3.04 10.98 1.63
CA TYR A 144 -1.98 11.80 1.07
C TYR A 144 -0.58 11.26 1.41
N ASP A 145 0.44 11.85 0.81
CA ASP A 145 1.86 11.50 0.98
C ASP A 145 2.17 10.00 0.79
N PRO A 146 1.74 9.38 -0.33
CA PRO A 146 2.02 7.98 -0.58
C PRO A 146 3.49 7.76 -0.89
N GLN A 147 4.11 6.78 -0.19
CA GLN A 147 5.44 6.30 -0.49
C GLN A 147 5.35 4.84 -0.89
N VAL A 148 5.55 4.54 -2.17
CA VAL A 148 5.41 3.20 -2.72
C VAL A 148 6.73 2.65 -3.22
N SER A 149 7.06 1.42 -2.82
CA SER A 149 8.18 0.63 -3.33
C SER A 149 7.67 -0.72 -3.82
N VAL A 150 8.20 -1.17 -4.95
CA VAL A 150 7.86 -2.47 -5.55
C VAL A 150 9.15 -3.24 -5.84
N ASP A 151 9.20 -4.48 -5.39
CA ASP A 151 10.33 -5.38 -5.60
C ASP A 151 10.07 -6.33 -6.77
N LYS A 152 11.15 -6.78 -7.42
CA LYS A 152 11.10 -7.71 -8.57
C LYS A 152 10.39 -9.03 -8.27
N GLY A 153 10.29 -9.42 -6.98
CA GLY A 153 9.63 -10.64 -6.53
C GLY A 153 8.10 -10.54 -6.41
N GLY A 154 7.48 -9.43 -6.84
CA GLY A 154 6.03 -9.23 -6.71
C GLY A 154 5.58 -8.93 -5.29
N THR A 155 6.46 -8.34 -4.48
CA THR A 155 6.16 -7.75 -3.17
C THR A 155 6.24 -6.23 -3.27
N ALA A 156 5.49 -5.54 -2.42
CA ALA A 156 5.50 -4.08 -2.36
C ALA A 156 5.31 -3.59 -0.92
N SER A 157 5.72 -2.36 -0.69
CA SER A 157 5.36 -1.60 0.50
C SER A 157 4.71 -0.29 0.09
N LEU A 158 3.72 0.13 0.87
CA LEU A 158 3.09 1.43 0.72
C LEU A 158 2.90 2.05 2.10
N SER A 159 3.42 3.26 2.28
CA SER A 159 3.12 4.10 3.43
C SER A 159 2.32 5.31 2.97
N TYR A 160 1.38 5.74 3.78
CA TYR A 160 0.56 6.92 3.48
C TYR A 160 -0.01 7.53 4.75
N CYS A 161 -0.50 8.74 4.62
CA CYS A 161 -1.21 9.47 5.66
C CYS A 161 -2.72 9.48 5.38
N GLU A 162 -3.50 9.45 6.45
CA GLU A 162 -4.95 9.65 6.44
C GLU A 162 -5.32 10.83 7.36
N ASP A 163 -6.11 11.76 6.84
CA ASP A 163 -6.83 12.76 7.61
C ASP A 163 -8.30 12.32 7.73
N GLN A 164 -8.70 11.96 8.94
CA GLN A 164 -10.06 11.59 9.30
C GLN A 164 -10.75 12.66 10.17
N GLY A 165 -10.27 13.91 10.12
CA GLY A 165 -10.84 15.03 10.88
C GLY A 165 -12.27 15.37 10.51
N LYS A 166 -12.74 14.94 9.33
CA LYS A 166 -14.13 15.09 8.86
C LYS A 166 -14.85 13.74 8.70
N ALA A 167 -14.27 12.67 9.21
CA ALA A 167 -14.86 11.33 9.23
C ALA A 167 -15.44 11.04 10.61
N TYR A 168 -16.61 10.42 10.66
CA TYR A 168 -17.38 10.26 11.88
C TYR A 168 -18.01 8.88 11.98
N VAL A 169 -18.29 8.47 13.21
CA VAL A 169 -19.10 7.29 13.50
C VAL A 169 -20.58 7.66 13.43
N LYS A 170 -21.38 6.84 12.73
CA LYS A 170 -22.83 6.94 12.63
C LYS A 170 -23.48 5.73 13.31
N TYR A 171 -24.30 5.96 14.33
CA TYR A 171 -25.04 4.89 15.01
C TYR A 171 -26.30 4.52 14.24
N LEU A 172 -26.40 3.27 13.79
CA LEU A 172 -27.45 2.84 12.86
C LEU A 172 -28.85 2.83 13.47
N LYS A 173 -28.95 2.61 14.78
CA LYS A 173 -30.23 2.58 15.50
C LYS A 173 -30.90 3.95 15.60
N THR A 174 -30.11 5.00 15.78
CA THR A 174 -30.57 6.37 16.02
C THR A 174 -30.34 7.30 14.85
N ASN A 175 -29.53 6.89 13.86
CA ASN A 175 -28.94 7.73 12.82
C ASN A 175 -28.10 8.89 13.34
N GLU A 176 -27.73 8.86 14.62
CA GLU A 176 -26.90 9.87 15.24
C GLU A 176 -25.47 9.79 14.68
N VAL A 177 -24.91 10.96 14.31
CA VAL A 177 -23.53 11.10 13.88
C VAL A 177 -22.72 11.69 15.02
N LYS A 178 -21.78 10.90 15.56
CA LYS A 178 -20.87 11.35 16.60
C LYS A 178 -19.75 12.18 15.98
N ARG A 179 -19.94 13.50 15.96
CA ARG A 179 -18.90 14.44 15.50
C ARG A 179 -17.86 14.61 16.58
N THR A 180 -16.59 14.48 16.20
CA THR A 180 -15.43 14.68 17.09
C THR A 180 -14.65 15.89 16.62
N GLU A 181 -14.00 16.58 17.57
CA GLU A 181 -13.06 17.65 17.24
C GLU A 181 -11.83 17.10 16.54
N VAL A 182 -11.26 17.93 15.65
CA VAL A 182 -9.99 17.62 15.00
C VAL A 182 -8.86 17.76 16.02
N THR A 183 -8.09 16.72 16.21
CA THR A 183 -6.94 16.67 17.09
C THR A 183 -5.76 16.01 16.37
N ALA A 184 -4.59 15.99 17.00
CA ALA A 184 -3.45 15.23 16.46
C ALA A 184 -3.85 13.77 16.12
N LYS A 185 -4.76 13.16 16.90
CA LYS A 185 -5.23 11.78 16.68
C LYS A 185 -6.07 11.60 15.41
N SER A 186 -6.52 12.69 14.80
CA SER A 186 -7.24 12.66 13.52
C SER A 186 -6.31 12.38 12.33
N TYR A 187 -5.00 12.42 12.55
CA TYR A 187 -3.98 12.17 11.52
C TYR A 187 -3.28 10.85 11.79
N VAL A 188 -3.42 9.91 10.87
CA VAL A 188 -2.97 8.53 11.02
C VAL A 188 -1.96 8.20 9.93
N SER A 189 -0.80 7.64 10.31
CA SER A 189 0.10 7.03 9.35
C SER A 189 -0.19 5.55 9.21
N TYR A 190 -0.11 5.05 7.98
CA TYR A 190 -0.23 3.64 7.64
C TYR A 190 1.04 3.12 6.99
N HIS A 191 1.39 1.89 7.31
CA HIS A 191 2.45 1.12 6.65
C HIS A 191 1.88 -0.23 6.26
N THR A 192 1.91 -0.55 4.97
CA THR A 192 1.37 -1.80 4.44
C THR A 192 2.44 -2.59 3.70
N SER A 193 2.38 -3.91 3.83
CA SER A 193 3.12 -4.84 2.98
C SER A 193 2.13 -5.56 2.07
N LEU A 194 2.42 -5.58 0.78
CA LEU A 194 1.55 -6.14 -0.24
C LEU A 194 2.25 -7.24 -1.04
N LYS A 195 1.47 -8.15 -1.59
CA LYS A 195 1.93 -9.18 -2.52
C LYS A 195 1.01 -9.23 -3.73
N LYS A 196 1.60 -9.32 -4.92
CA LYS A 196 0.84 -9.50 -6.15
C LYS A 196 0.40 -10.96 -6.25
N ASN A 197 -0.90 -11.21 -6.31
CA ASN A 197 -1.44 -12.56 -6.44
C ASN A 197 -1.46 -13.03 -7.91
N SER A 198 -1.85 -14.28 -8.16
CA SER A 198 -1.92 -14.86 -9.50
C SER A 198 -2.93 -14.18 -10.43
N LYS A 199 -3.88 -13.41 -9.87
CA LYS A 199 -4.84 -12.60 -10.64
C LYS A 199 -4.29 -11.22 -11.00
N GLY A 200 -3.05 -10.89 -10.61
CA GLY A 200 -2.44 -9.58 -10.84
C GLY A 200 -2.94 -8.48 -9.91
N VAL A 201 -3.54 -8.83 -8.78
CA VAL A 201 -4.03 -7.91 -7.75
C VAL A 201 -2.99 -7.78 -6.66
N TRP A 202 -2.76 -6.56 -6.19
CA TRP A 202 -1.92 -6.29 -5.03
C TRP A 202 -2.75 -6.44 -3.75
N VAL A 203 -2.43 -7.49 -2.98
CA VAL A 203 -3.16 -7.89 -1.78
C VAL A 203 -2.36 -7.53 -0.54
N ILE A 204 -3.02 -6.89 0.43
CA ILE A 204 -2.42 -6.45 1.69
C ILE A 204 -2.22 -7.68 2.58
N GLN A 205 -0.96 -7.96 2.94
CA GLN A 205 -0.56 -9.06 3.82
C GLN A 205 -0.40 -8.61 5.28
N LYS A 206 0.05 -7.36 5.44
CA LYS A 206 0.27 -6.73 6.73
C LYS A 206 -0.08 -5.25 6.66
N ILE A 207 -0.72 -4.74 7.71
CA ILE A 207 -1.04 -3.33 7.88
C ILE A 207 -0.76 -2.93 9.32
N VAL A 208 -0.08 -1.80 9.48
CA VAL A 208 0.18 -1.17 10.78
C VAL A 208 -0.22 0.28 10.67
N SER A 209 -0.90 0.81 11.69
CA SER A 209 -1.29 2.21 11.75
C SER A 209 -0.86 2.86 13.05
N GLN A 210 -0.60 4.16 13.00
CA GLN A 210 -0.27 4.98 14.15
C GLN A 210 -1.10 6.26 14.12
N SER A 211 -2.07 6.37 15.02
CA SER A 211 -2.84 7.59 15.24
C SER A 211 -2.00 8.64 15.96
N GLY A 212 -2.16 9.91 15.59
CA GLY A 212 -1.40 11.01 16.15
C GLY A 212 0.01 11.13 15.59
N SER A 213 0.24 10.56 14.40
CA SER A 213 1.55 10.60 13.72
C SER A 213 1.96 12.03 13.38
N ALA A 214 3.09 12.50 13.93
CA ALA A 214 3.59 13.85 13.68
C ALA A 214 3.90 14.12 12.20
N GLN A 215 4.30 13.09 11.44
CA GLN A 215 4.58 13.23 10.01
C GLN A 215 3.33 13.45 9.16
N CYS A 216 2.14 13.14 9.69
CA CYS A 216 0.87 13.28 8.97
C CYS A 216 0.07 14.51 9.41
N GLN A 217 0.54 15.26 10.40
CA GLN A 217 -0.09 16.50 10.84
C GLN A 217 0.24 17.63 9.87
N PRO A 218 -0.68 18.62 9.66
CA PRO A 218 -0.46 19.80 8.82
C PRO A 218 0.61 20.72 9.39
#